data_7e6eb6f746ab2aa0477c35f07760fc12
#
_entry.id   7e6eb6f746ab2aa0477c35f07760fc12
#
_cell.length_a   1.000
_cell.length_b   1.000
_cell.length_c   1.000
_cell.angle_alpha   90.00
_cell.angle_beta   90.00
_cell.angle_gamma   90.00
#
_symmetry.space_group_name_H-M   'P 1'
#
loop_
_entity.id
_entity.type
_entity.pdbx_description
1 polymer ?
#
loop_
_entity_poly.entity_id
_entity_poly.type
_entity_poly.pdbx_seq_one_letter_code
_entity_poly.pdbx_strand_id
1 'polypeptide(L)'
;MKKLILIISIWLSFTFSVLANTNKEDKELCSGFGKWTEEGEFKIIRKKCITEKEYQTNLNSKNYLCNYYQKSIWKESEREYGKKQYKWEPGSLEKIKSLKDKGKSLCDKGKLKDGEAKLKEAIKIISHTMMN
;
A
#
# COMPACT_ATOMS: atom_id res chain seq x y z
N MET A 1 10.41 48.98 -38.18
CA MET A 1 11.25 47.79 -37.95
C MET A 1 11.35 47.36 -36.48
N LYS A 2 11.36 48.25 -35.50
CA LYS A 2 11.42 47.84 -34.05
C LYS A 2 10.19 47.06 -33.52
N LYS A 3 9.01 47.25 -34.10
CA LYS A 3 7.79 46.54 -33.69
C LYS A 3 7.72 45.08 -34.22
N LEU A 4 8.38 44.79 -35.31
CA LEU A 4 8.39 43.44 -35.90
C LEU A 4 9.27 42.46 -35.12
N ILE A 5 10.36 42.95 -34.54
CA ILE A 5 11.28 42.15 -33.72
C ILE A 5 10.66 41.70 -32.42
N LEU A 6 9.79 42.56 -31.82
CA LEU A 6 9.09 42.24 -30.57
C LEU A 6 8.02 41.13 -30.73
N ILE A 7 7.39 41.07 -31.90
CA ILE A 7 6.38 40.03 -32.17
C ILE A 7 7.04 38.66 -32.39
N ILE A 8 8.22 38.64 -33.03
CA ILE A 8 8.96 37.39 -33.25
C ILE A 8 9.50 36.83 -31.93
N SER A 9 9.92 37.71 -31.01
CA SER A 9 10.37 37.28 -29.66
C SER A 9 9.25 36.65 -28.81
N ILE A 10 8.04 37.13 -28.96
CA ILE A 10 6.88 36.58 -28.22
C ILE A 10 6.46 35.22 -28.78
N TRP A 11 6.57 35.03 -30.10
CA TRP A 11 6.28 33.75 -30.73
C TRP A 11 7.31 32.66 -30.41
N LEU A 12 8.59 33.01 -30.28
CA LEU A 12 9.63 32.08 -29.90
C LEU A 12 9.54 31.62 -28.43
N SER A 13 8.98 32.47 -27.55
CA SER A 13 8.78 32.09 -26.17
C SER A 13 7.63 31.11 -25.95
N PHE A 14 6.66 31.06 -26.86
CA PHE A 14 5.47 30.18 -26.74
C PHE A 14 5.72 28.76 -27.25
N THR A 15 6.70 28.57 -28.14
CA THR A 15 7.01 27.24 -28.70
C THR A 15 7.91 26.39 -27.80
N PHE A 16 8.52 26.97 -26.77
CA PHE A 16 9.38 26.20 -25.87
C PHE A 16 8.60 25.54 -24.71
N SER A 17 7.33 25.92 -24.48
CA SER A 17 6.53 25.37 -23.39
C SER A 17 5.77 24.08 -23.75
N VAL A 18 5.78 23.66 -25.01
CA VAL A 18 5.04 22.47 -25.47
C VAL A 18 5.90 21.21 -25.55
N LEU A 19 7.23 21.34 -25.45
CA LEU A 19 8.16 20.21 -25.54
C LEU A 19 8.58 19.61 -24.20
N ALA A 20 8.05 20.09 -23.07
CA ALA A 20 8.33 19.55 -21.75
C ALA A 20 7.32 18.48 -21.30
N ASN A 21 6.48 17.99 -22.20
CA ASN A 21 5.57 16.89 -21.91
C ASN A 21 6.14 15.57 -22.49
N THR A 22 7.39 15.31 -22.19
CA THR A 22 7.97 14.01 -22.48
C THR A 22 7.52 13.03 -21.41
N ASN A 23 6.66 12.11 -21.84
CA ASN A 23 6.51 10.75 -21.33
C ASN A 23 7.34 10.47 -20.06
N LYS A 24 6.81 10.83 -18.89
CA LYS A 24 7.11 10.03 -17.70
C LYS A 24 6.47 8.68 -18.02
N GLU A 25 7.24 7.73 -18.50
CA GLU A 25 6.86 6.33 -18.44
C GLU A 25 6.32 6.12 -17.03
N ASP A 26 5.03 5.74 -16.94
CA ASP A 26 4.41 5.42 -15.66
C ASP A 26 5.23 4.29 -15.05
N LYS A 27 6.09 4.65 -14.12
CA LYS A 27 6.97 3.69 -13.45
C LYS A 27 6.12 2.62 -12.79
N GLU A 28 6.24 1.40 -13.27
CA GLU A 28 5.55 0.28 -12.67
C GLU A 28 6.21 -0.15 -11.36
N LEU A 29 5.42 -0.23 -10.30
CA LEU A 29 5.81 -0.78 -9.01
C LEU A 29 5.32 -2.21 -8.93
N CYS A 30 6.25 -3.15 -8.94
CA CYS A 30 5.93 -4.57 -8.95
C CYS A 30 6.23 -5.20 -7.58
N SER A 31 5.26 -5.95 -7.07
CA SER A 31 5.46 -6.85 -5.93
C SER A 31 5.35 -8.30 -6.41
N GLY A 32 6.28 -9.15 -5.96
CA GLY A 32 6.31 -10.55 -6.33
C GLY A 32 6.21 -11.46 -5.12
N PHE A 33 5.50 -12.59 -5.30
CA PHE A 33 5.52 -13.72 -4.39
C PHE A 33 6.31 -14.85 -5.03
N GLY A 34 7.26 -15.40 -4.31
CA GLY A 34 8.07 -16.48 -4.81
C GLY A 34 8.39 -17.51 -3.73
N LYS A 35 9.02 -18.60 -4.14
CA LYS A 35 9.57 -19.63 -3.26
C LYS A 35 10.99 -19.97 -3.67
N TRP A 36 11.77 -20.38 -2.71
CA TRP A 36 13.07 -21.00 -2.96
C TRP A 36 12.87 -22.43 -3.48
N THR A 37 13.62 -22.80 -4.50
CA THR A 37 13.68 -24.19 -4.98
C THR A 37 14.68 -24.99 -4.14
N GLU A 38 14.66 -26.31 -4.28
CA GLU A 38 15.62 -27.19 -3.62
C GLU A 38 17.05 -26.96 -4.09
N GLU A 39 17.22 -26.42 -5.33
CA GLU A 39 18.50 -26.04 -5.89
C GLU A 39 19.01 -24.67 -5.41
N GLY A 40 18.27 -23.98 -4.54
CA GLY A 40 18.65 -22.67 -3.99
C GLY A 40 18.35 -21.48 -4.90
N GLU A 41 17.52 -21.65 -5.91
CA GLU A 41 17.03 -20.54 -6.76
C GLU A 41 15.71 -19.99 -6.26
N PHE A 42 15.54 -18.65 -6.34
CA PHE A 42 14.26 -18.00 -6.00
C PHE A 42 13.38 -17.88 -7.23
N LYS A 43 12.27 -18.62 -7.26
CA LYS A 43 11.27 -18.56 -8.34
C LYS A 43 10.08 -17.69 -7.96
N ILE A 44 9.80 -16.66 -8.77
CA ILE A 44 8.61 -15.83 -8.63
C ILE A 44 7.40 -16.59 -9.15
N ILE A 45 6.44 -16.88 -8.27
CA ILE A 45 5.20 -17.61 -8.60
C ILE A 45 4.10 -16.65 -9.06
N ARG A 46 4.04 -15.47 -8.46
CA ARG A 46 3.01 -14.47 -8.74
C ARG A 46 3.60 -13.08 -8.68
N LYS A 47 3.41 -12.30 -9.74
CA LYS A 47 3.83 -10.90 -9.85
C LYS A 47 2.59 -10.02 -10.01
N LYS A 48 2.49 -8.97 -9.22
CA LYS A 48 1.47 -7.93 -9.37
C LYS A 48 2.18 -6.60 -9.54
N CYS A 49 1.92 -5.93 -10.65
CA CYS A 49 2.43 -4.58 -10.93
C CYS A 49 1.27 -3.59 -10.90
N ILE A 50 1.53 -2.40 -10.38
CA ILE A 50 0.63 -1.25 -10.42
C ILE A 50 1.43 -0.04 -10.90
N THR A 51 0.77 0.92 -11.54
CA THR A 51 1.42 2.17 -11.93
C THR A 51 1.69 3.04 -10.70
N GLU A 52 2.69 3.92 -10.78
CA GLU A 52 2.96 4.92 -9.73
C GLU A 52 1.71 5.76 -9.42
N LYS A 53 0.94 6.14 -10.45
CA LYS A 53 -0.31 6.87 -10.32
C LYS A 53 -1.35 6.09 -9.51
N GLU A 54 -1.52 4.80 -9.80
CA GLU A 54 -2.42 3.92 -9.08
C GLU A 54 -1.99 3.75 -7.62
N TYR A 55 -0.68 3.59 -7.39
CA TYR A 55 -0.10 3.52 -6.04
C TYR A 55 -0.40 4.78 -5.23
N GLN A 56 -0.16 5.98 -5.80
CA GLN A 56 -0.45 7.25 -5.14
C GLN A 56 -1.95 7.44 -4.89
N THR A 57 -2.81 7.02 -5.83
CA THR A 57 -4.27 7.04 -5.64
C THR A 57 -4.70 6.15 -4.48
N ASN A 58 -4.11 4.96 -4.35
CA ASN A 58 -4.38 4.05 -3.24
C ASN A 58 -3.92 4.62 -1.90
N LEU A 59 -2.73 5.23 -1.85
CA LEU A 59 -2.20 5.89 -0.64
C LEU A 59 -3.09 7.04 -0.16
N ASN A 60 -3.64 7.81 -1.10
CA ASN A 60 -4.49 8.96 -0.80
C ASN A 60 -5.96 8.59 -0.56
N SER A 61 -6.33 7.31 -0.69
CA SER A 61 -7.70 6.89 -0.40
C SER A 61 -8.01 7.06 1.08
N LYS A 62 -9.20 7.57 1.39
CA LYS A 62 -9.64 7.79 2.79
C LYS A 62 -9.55 6.52 3.65
N ASN A 63 -9.73 5.36 3.04
CA ASN A 63 -9.77 4.06 3.71
C ASN A 63 -8.44 3.28 3.61
N TYR A 64 -7.39 3.89 3.08
CA TYR A 64 -6.13 3.18 2.83
C TYR A 64 -5.59 2.47 4.08
N LEU A 65 -5.45 3.20 5.19
CA LEU A 65 -4.91 2.64 6.43
C LEU A 65 -5.81 1.55 7.02
N CYS A 66 -7.12 1.74 6.97
CA CYS A 66 -8.08 0.71 7.40
C CYS A 66 -7.90 -0.59 6.62
N ASN A 67 -7.79 -0.50 5.30
CA ASN A 67 -7.59 -1.66 4.42
C ASN A 67 -6.21 -2.31 4.63
N TYR A 68 -5.18 -1.50 4.78
CA TYR A 68 -3.81 -1.97 5.00
C TYR A 68 -3.70 -2.77 6.29
N TYR A 69 -4.20 -2.24 7.41
CA TYR A 69 -4.14 -2.94 8.69
C TYR A 69 -4.99 -4.22 8.71
N GLN A 70 -6.19 -4.21 8.14
CA GLN A 70 -7.02 -5.41 8.02
C GLN A 70 -6.31 -6.53 7.25
N LYS A 71 -5.67 -6.18 6.14
CA LYS A 71 -4.91 -7.13 5.31
C LYS A 71 -3.70 -7.68 6.05
N SER A 72 -2.99 -6.83 6.79
CA SER A 72 -1.82 -7.25 7.59
C SER A 72 -2.24 -8.19 8.72
N ILE A 73 -3.31 -7.86 9.46
CA ILE A 73 -3.85 -8.71 10.52
C ILE A 73 -4.24 -10.07 9.95
N TRP A 74 -4.98 -10.10 8.85
CA TRP A 74 -5.39 -11.34 8.21
C TRP A 74 -4.19 -12.21 7.82
N LYS A 75 -3.17 -11.59 7.22
CA LYS A 75 -1.97 -12.29 6.76
C LYS A 75 -1.25 -12.99 7.92
N GLU A 76 -1.10 -12.31 9.06
CA GLU A 76 -0.26 -12.79 10.17
C GLU A 76 -1.03 -13.65 11.18
N SER A 77 -2.34 -13.45 11.35
CA SER A 77 -3.11 -14.13 12.41
C SER A 77 -4.23 -15.05 11.93
N GLU A 78 -4.73 -14.88 10.70
CA GLU A 78 -5.85 -15.67 10.21
C GLU A 78 -5.45 -16.69 9.14
N ARG A 79 -4.42 -16.41 8.34
CA ARG A 79 -3.88 -17.40 7.42
C ARG A 79 -3.26 -18.56 8.21
N GLU A 80 -3.43 -19.74 7.67
CA GLU A 80 -2.93 -20.97 8.29
C GLU A 80 -1.42 -20.92 8.56
N TYR A 81 -0.65 -20.33 7.64
CA TYR A 81 0.78 -20.12 7.80
C TYR A 81 1.09 -19.19 8.99
N GLY A 82 0.44 -18.04 9.10
CA GLY A 82 0.65 -17.10 10.21
C GLY A 82 0.25 -17.70 11.55
N LYS A 83 -0.84 -18.47 11.60
CA LYS A 83 -1.26 -19.18 12.82
C LYS A 83 -0.22 -20.19 13.31
N LYS A 84 0.48 -20.85 12.41
CA LYS A 84 1.48 -21.89 12.74
C LYS A 84 2.88 -21.34 12.92
N GLN A 85 3.18 -20.16 12.36
CA GLN A 85 4.51 -19.58 12.37
C GLN A 85 4.92 -19.04 13.75
N TYR A 86 3.95 -18.54 14.52
CA TYR A 86 4.20 -17.87 15.78
C TYR A 86 3.65 -18.64 16.95
N LYS A 87 4.29 -18.49 18.10
CA LYS A 87 3.82 -19.06 19.36
C LYS A 87 2.82 -18.08 20.00
N TRP A 88 1.56 -18.25 19.65
CA TRP A 88 0.49 -17.41 20.16
C TRP A 88 0.19 -17.69 21.63
N GLU A 89 -0.01 -16.62 22.41
CA GLU A 89 -0.54 -16.75 23.76
C GLU A 89 -2.01 -17.19 23.70
N PRO A 90 -2.50 -17.98 24.67
CA PRO A 90 -3.90 -18.38 24.75
C PRO A 90 -4.85 -17.17 24.68
N GLY A 91 -5.83 -17.22 23.80
CA GLY A 91 -6.84 -16.15 23.63
C GLY A 91 -6.39 -14.94 22.81
N SER A 92 -5.11 -14.86 22.40
CA SER A 92 -4.64 -13.70 21.63
C SER A 92 -5.20 -13.67 20.21
N LEU A 93 -5.39 -14.80 19.55
CA LEU A 93 -5.99 -14.88 18.22
C LEU A 93 -7.44 -14.42 18.21
N GLU A 94 -8.24 -14.82 19.21
CA GLU A 94 -9.63 -14.39 19.40
C GLU A 94 -9.70 -12.89 19.65
N LYS A 95 -8.80 -12.37 20.48
CA LYS A 95 -8.71 -10.93 20.77
C LYS A 95 -8.35 -10.13 19.52
N ILE A 96 -7.37 -10.59 18.73
CA ILE A 96 -6.98 -9.98 17.47
C ILE A 96 -8.18 -9.95 16.51
N LYS A 97 -8.89 -11.06 16.34
CA LYS A 97 -10.08 -11.14 15.50
C LYS A 97 -11.16 -10.16 15.95
N SER A 98 -11.48 -10.12 17.23
CA SER A 98 -12.47 -9.18 17.78
C SER A 98 -12.09 -7.71 17.52
N LEU A 99 -10.83 -7.35 17.71
CA LEU A 99 -10.32 -6.00 17.44
C LEU A 99 -10.39 -5.67 15.95
N LYS A 100 -10.04 -6.61 15.07
CA LYS A 100 -10.15 -6.46 13.62
C LYS A 100 -11.60 -6.23 13.20
N ASP A 101 -12.54 -7.04 13.66
CA ASP A 101 -13.95 -6.94 13.31
C ASP A 101 -14.55 -5.60 13.77
N LYS A 102 -14.21 -5.16 15.00
CA LYS A 102 -14.58 -3.83 15.51
C LYS A 102 -13.98 -2.71 14.68
N GLY A 103 -12.69 -2.79 14.38
CA GLY A 103 -11.99 -1.79 13.56
C GLY A 103 -12.59 -1.70 12.16
N LYS A 104 -12.84 -2.86 11.53
CA LYS A 104 -13.51 -2.91 10.22
C LYS A 104 -14.88 -2.25 10.26
N SER A 105 -15.73 -2.59 11.22
CA SER A 105 -17.07 -2.00 11.38
C SER A 105 -17.02 -0.48 11.53
N LEU A 106 -16.06 0.05 12.29
CA LEU A 106 -15.88 1.49 12.45
C LEU A 106 -15.42 2.16 11.15
N CYS A 107 -14.47 1.55 10.43
CA CYS A 107 -14.02 2.04 9.12
C CYS A 107 -15.18 2.07 8.10
N ASP A 108 -15.97 1.01 8.03
CA ASP A 108 -17.13 0.90 7.14
C ASP A 108 -18.19 1.97 7.43
N LYS A 109 -18.32 2.39 8.68
CA LYS A 109 -19.19 3.50 9.12
C LYS A 109 -18.58 4.90 8.94
N GLY A 110 -17.40 5.00 8.33
CA GLY A 110 -16.69 6.27 8.13
C GLY A 110 -15.98 6.82 9.36
N LYS A 111 -15.98 6.11 10.50
CA LYS A 111 -15.23 6.46 11.72
C LYS A 111 -13.78 5.99 11.61
N LEU A 112 -13.05 6.57 10.67
CA LEU A 112 -11.74 6.05 10.24
C LEU A 112 -10.71 6.06 11.37
N LYS A 113 -10.60 7.15 12.14
CA LYS A 113 -9.64 7.26 13.25
C LYS A 113 -9.88 6.21 14.33
N ASP A 114 -11.14 5.98 14.70
CA ASP A 114 -11.51 4.99 15.70
C ASP A 114 -11.27 3.57 15.19
N GLY A 115 -11.60 3.32 13.91
CA GLY A 115 -11.35 2.06 13.24
C GLY A 115 -9.86 1.72 13.17
N GLU A 116 -9.05 2.68 12.74
CA GLU A 116 -7.59 2.53 12.71
C GLU A 116 -7.00 2.27 14.11
N ALA A 117 -7.50 2.95 15.14
CA ALA A 117 -7.04 2.74 16.50
C ALA A 117 -7.26 1.28 16.95
N LYS A 118 -8.43 0.70 16.66
CA LYS A 118 -8.73 -0.71 16.97
C LYS A 118 -7.86 -1.68 16.16
N LEU A 119 -7.65 -1.40 14.90
CA LEU A 119 -6.77 -2.22 14.06
C LEU A 119 -5.31 -2.16 14.53
N LYS A 120 -4.83 -0.98 14.96
CA LYS A 120 -3.49 -0.82 15.55
C LYS A 120 -3.33 -1.60 16.86
N GLU A 121 -4.38 -1.67 17.70
CA GLU A 121 -4.35 -2.51 18.90
C GLU A 121 -4.12 -3.99 18.55
N ALA A 122 -4.79 -4.50 17.51
CA ALA A 122 -4.57 -5.86 17.02
C ALA A 122 -3.14 -6.06 16.49
N ILE A 123 -2.61 -5.11 15.72
CA ILE A 123 -1.23 -5.14 15.21
C ILE A 123 -0.20 -5.17 16.35
N LYS A 124 -0.44 -4.43 17.45
CA LYS A 124 0.45 -4.46 18.62
C LYS A 124 0.55 -5.86 19.24
N ILE A 125 -0.55 -6.59 19.34
CA ILE A 125 -0.54 -7.96 19.85
C ILE A 125 0.26 -8.87 18.93
N ILE A 126 0.07 -8.75 17.62
CA ILE A 126 0.83 -9.50 16.61
C ILE A 126 2.32 -9.20 16.73
N SER A 127 2.70 -7.92 16.76
CA SER A 127 4.10 -7.50 16.87
C SER A 127 4.76 -8.02 18.15
N HIS A 128 4.05 -8.02 19.26
CA HIS A 128 4.56 -8.58 20.52
C HIS A 128 4.83 -10.08 20.40
N THR A 129 3.91 -10.82 19.77
CA THR A 129 4.07 -12.26 19.55
C THR A 129 5.26 -12.57 18.60
N MET A 130 5.52 -11.72 17.60
CA MET A 130 6.64 -11.89 16.66
C MET A 130 8.01 -11.66 17.30
N MET A 131 8.09 -10.88 18.39
CA MET A 131 9.35 -10.53 19.06
C MET A 131 9.73 -11.49 20.18
N ASN A 132 8.84 -12.38 20.60
CA ASN A 132 9.05 -13.40 21.64
C ASN A 132 9.18 -14.80 21.04
#